data_8e07628f5bca18c18a64663a27163718
#
_entry.id   8e07628f5bca18c18a64663a27163718
#
_cell.length_a   1.000
_cell.length_b   1.000
_cell.length_c   1.000
_cell.angle_alpha   90.00
_cell.angle_beta   90.00
_cell.angle_gamma   90.00
#
_symmetry.space_group_name_H-M   'P 1'
#
loop_
_entity.id
_entity.type
_entity.pdbx_description
1 polymer ?
#
loop_
_entity_poly.entity_id
_entity_poly.type
_entity_poly.pdbx_seq_one_letter_code
_entity_poly.pdbx_strand_id
1 'polypeptide(L)'
;MDYTLEKLEVYQLSEAFSDTIWDIVMAWDIFRKDTIGKQIVRSADSISANIAEGYGRYYYKESKQFFFYSRGSLQETKSWLSKCKRRKIIERDRADELINEAEKILAKLNGYIKFIAASPKHNKKD
;
A
#
# COMPACT_ATOMS: atom_id res chain seq x y z
N MET A 1 0.97 14.19 -22.97
CA MET A 1 0.34 13.38 -21.93
C MET A 1 1.08 13.56 -20.61
N ASP A 2 0.34 13.73 -19.53
CA ASP A 2 0.92 14.05 -18.24
C ASP A 2 1.06 12.80 -17.37
N TYR A 3 2.30 12.36 -17.17
CA TYR A 3 2.60 11.18 -16.37
C TYR A 3 3.15 11.59 -15.01
N THR A 4 2.29 12.09 -14.14
CA THR A 4 2.69 12.47 -12.78
C THR A 4 2.33 11.35 -11.80
N LEU A 5 3.03 11.32 -10.67
CA LEU A 5 2.74 10.38 -9.59
C LEU A 5 1.28 10.48 -9.16
N GLU A 6 0.74 11.71 -9.05
CA GLU A 6 -0.62 11.95 -8.59
C GLU A 6 -1.68 11.36 -9.52
N LYS A 7 -1.33 11.08 -10.76
CA LYS A 7 -2.25 10.46 -11.74
C LYS A 7 -2.11 8.95 -11.83
N LEU A 8 -1.15 8.39 -11.12
CA LEU A 8 -0.95 6.93 -11.13
C LEU A 8 -2.02 6.27 -10.26
N GLU A 9 -2.85 5.43 -10.88
CA GLU A 9 -4.01 4.84 -10.21
C GLU A 9 -3.63 4.06 -8.95
N VAL A 10 -2.58 3.23 -9.02
CA VAL A 10 -2.19 2.43 -7.86
C VAL A 10 -1.73 3.31 -6.69
N TYR A 11 -1.13 4.46 -6.98
CA TYR A 11 -0.77 5.42 -5.95
C TYR A 11 -2.02 6.05 -5.33
N GLN A 12 -2.96 6.49 -6.16
CA GLN A 12 -4.22 7.10 -5.68
C GLN A 12 -4.99 6.13 -4.77
N LEU A 13 -5.10 4.87 -5.19
CA LEU A 13 -5.80 3.85 -4.41
C LEU A 13 -5.10 3.58 -3.09
N SER A 14 -3.76 3.54 -3.10
CA SER A 14 -2.97 3.31 -1.89
C SER A 14 -3.12 4.45 -0.90
N GLU A 15 -3.13 5.71 -1.39
CA GLU A 15 -3.33 6.87 -0.54
C GLU A 15 -4.72 6.85 0.10
N ALA A 16 -5.75 6.60 -0.71
CA ALA A 16 -7.13 6.52 -0.20
C ALA A 16 -7.28 5.41 0.84
N PHE A 17 -6.63 4.27 0.59
CA PHE A 17 -6.66 3.14 1.51
C PHE A 17 -5.99 3.49 2.85
N SER A 18 -4.82 4.12 2.82
CA SER A 18 -4.12 4.50 4.05
C SER A 18 -4.89 5.57 4.83
N ASP A 19 -5.56 6.50 4.13
CA ASP A 19 -6.39 7.49 4.80
C ASP A 19 -7.58 6.84 5.50
N THR A 20 -8.18 5.82 4.88
CA THR A 20 -9.26 5.04 5.51
C THR A 20 -8.77 4.36 6.79
N ILE A 21 -7.59 3.74 6.74
CA ILE A 21 -6.98 3.09 7.89
C ILE A 21 -6.71 4.13 9.00
N TRP A 22 -6.18 5.29 8.62
CA TRP A 22 -5.94 6.39 9.56
C TRP A 22 -7.21 6.78 10.30
N ASP A 23 -8.31 6.99 9.56
CA ASP A 23 -9.58 7.41 10.16
C ASP A 23 -10.12 6.36 11.13
N ILE A 24 -9.99 5.08 10.78
CA ILE A 24 -10.43 3.99 11.64
C ILE A 24 -9.64 4.00 12.95
N VAL A 25 -8.31 4.08 12.85
CA VAL A 25 -7.42 4.04 14.02
C VAL A 25 -7.63 5.25 14.92
N MET A 26 -7.87 6.41 14.34
CA MET A 26 -8.08 7.64 15.11
C MET A 26 -9.31 7.56 16.03
N ALA A 27 -10.25 6.68 15.74
CA ALA A 27 -11.42 6.48 16.58
C ALA A 27 -11.18 5.50 17.74
N TRP A 28 -10.03 4.85 17.79
CA TRP A 28 -9.71 3.87 18.84
C TRP A 28 -9.28 4.55 20.14
N ASP A 29 -9.32 3.79 21.24
CA ASP A 29 -8.80 4.25 22.53
C ASP A 29 -7.26 4.34 22.47
N ILE A 30 -6.68 5.00 23.48
CA ILE A 30 -5.25 5.28 23.50
C ILE A 30 -4.41 4.00 23.45
N PHE A 31 -4.81 2.96 24.19
CA PHE A 31 -4.03 1.72 24.23
C PHE A 31 -3.95 1.07 22.85
N ARG A 32 -5.09 0.98 22.14
CA ARG A 32 -5.12 0.40 20.82
C ARG A 32 -4.38 1.25 19.81
N LYS A 33 -4.50 2.57 19.90
CA LYS A 33 -3.73 3.48 19.04
C LYS A 33 -2.24 3.27 19.23
N ASP A 34 -1.78 3.18 20.48
CA ASP A 34 -0.36 3.11 20.80
C ASP A 34 0.26 1.74 20.53
N THR A 35 -0.54 0.73 20.33
CA THR A 35 -0.06 -0.62 20.05
C THR A 35 -0.32 -0.99 18.61
N ILE A 36 -1.40 -1.71 18.33
CA ILE A 36 -1.71 -2.18 16.98
C ILE A 36 -1.99 -1.02 16.02
N GLY A 37 -2.53 0.11 16.53
CA GLY A 37 -2.80 1.27 15.70
C GLY A 37 -1.55 1.83 15.03
N LYS A 38 -0.46 1.99 15.79
CA LYS A 38 0.82 2.44 15.22
C LYS A 38 1.32 1.51 14.13
N GLN A 39 1.19 0.22 14.34
CA GLN A 39 1.71 -0.77 13.41
C GLN A 39 0.94 -0.75 12.09
N ILE A 40 -0.39 -0.73 12.16
CA ILE A 40 -1.21 -0.78 10.94
C ILE A 40 -1.13 0.53 10.16
N VAL A 41 -1.09 1.68 10.85
CA VAL A 41 -0.94 2.97 10.18
C VAL A 41 0.40 3.03 9.47
N ARG A 42 1.48 2.63 10.14
CA ARG A 42 2.80 2.64 9.54
C ARG A 42 2.88 1.75 8.30
N SER A 43 2.35 0.53 8.40
CA SER A 43 2.39 -0.38 7.25
C SER A 43 1.53 0.13 6.09
N ALA A 44 0.35 0.65 6.39
CA ALA A 44 -0.54 1.19 5.36
C ALA A 44 0.07 2.41 4.67
N ASP A 45 0.64 3.34 5.45
CA ASP A 45 1.29 4.53 4.88
C ASP A 45 2.50 4.17 4.03
N SER A 46 3.19 3.10 4.37
CA SER A 46 4.37 2.65 3.63
C SER A 46 4.05 2.16 2.22
N ILE A 47 2.79 1.75 1.97
CA ILE A 47 2.40 1.27 0.64
C ILE A 47 2.61 2.38 -0.39
N SER A 48 1.94 3.52 -0.21
CA SER A 48 2.04 4.63 -1.15
C SER A 48 3.40 5.33 -1.09
N ALA A 49 4.02 5.39 0.10
CA ALA A 49 5.34 5.98 0.23
C ALA A 49 6.37 5.24 -0.63
N ASN A 50 6.33 3.92 -0.65
CA ASN A 50 7.25 3.13 -1.48
C ASN A 50 6.90 3.21 -2.96
N ILE A 51 5.63 3.33 -3.32
CA ILE A 51 5.24 3.57 -4.71
C ILE A 51 5.82 4.91 -5.19
N ALA A 52 5.69 5.96 -4.36
CA ALA A 52 6.21 7.28 -4.68
C ALA A 52 7.74 7.23 -4.85
N GLU A 53 8.42 6.54 -3.95
CA GLU A 53 9.86 6.40 -3.99
C GLU A 53 10.31 5.68 -5.26
N GLY A 54 9.63 4.57 -5.61
CA GLY A 54 9.94 3.82 -6.82
C GLY A 54 9.64 4.59 -8.10
N TYR A 55 8.55 5.35 -8.09
CA TYR A 55 8.17 6.18 -9.24
C TYR A 55 9.24 7.23 -9.54
N GLY A 56 9.88 7.75 -8.49
CA GLY A 56 10.92 8.78 -8.64
C GLY A 56 12.27 8.26 -9.11
N ARG A 57 12.48 6.93 -9.17
CA ARG A 57 13.77 6.38 -9.58
C ARG A 57 13.86 6.30 -11.08
N TYR A 58 15.03 6.59 -11.63
CA TYR A 58 15.25 6.58 -13.06
C TYR A 58 15.37 5.17 -13.63
N TYR A 59 16.12 4.30 -12.94
CA TYR A 59 16.39 2.94 -13.42
C TYR A 59 15.34 1.96 -12.92
N TYR A 60 14.89 1.06 -13.78
CA TYR A 60 13.89 0.06 -13.46
C TYR A 60 14.31 -0.81 -12.26
N LYS A 61 15.59 -1.18 -12.21
CA LYS A 61 16.11 -2.02 -11.12
C LYS A 61 15.86 -1.39 -9.75
N GLU A 62 16.11 -0.07 -9.63
CA GLU A 62 15.85 0.65 -8.39
C GLU A 62 14.34 0.79 -8.13
N SER A 63 13.57 1.13 -9.16
CA SER A 63 12.11 1.28 -9.04
C SER A 63 11.48 -0.02 -8.56
N LYS A 64 11.87 -1.14 -9.14
CA LYS A 64 11.36 -2.46 -8.80
C LYS A 64 11.55 -2.78 -7.32
N GLN A 65 12.70 -2.42 -6.76
CA GLN A 65 13.01 -2.66 -5.36
C GLN A 65 11.97 -1.99 -4.44
N PHE A 66 11.66 -0.73 -4.72
CA PHE A 66 10.67 0.01 -3.90
C PHE A 66 9.25 -0.53 -4.10
N PHE A 67 8.92 -0.96 -5.31
CA PHE A 67 7.60 -1.57 -5.54
C PHE A 67 7.47 -2.90 -4.80
N PHE A 68 8.55 -3.66 -4.67
CA PHE A 68 8.56 -4.87 -3.85
C PHE A 68 8.39 -4.54 -2.36
N TYR A 69 8.99 -3.44 -1.89
CA TYR A 69 8.76 -2.96 -0.52
C TYR A 69 7.29 -2.61 -0.31
N SER A 70 6.67 -1.97 -1.31
CA SER A 70 5.25 -1.65 -1.24
C SER A 70 4.40 -2.93 -1.14
N ARG A 71 4.74 -3.97 -1.91
CA ARG A 71 4.06 -5.27 -1.82
C ARG A 71 4.18 -5.85 -0.41
N GLY A 72 5.35 -5.77 0.18
CA GLY A 72 5.58 -6.22 1.55
C GLY A 72 4.71 -5.47 2.54
N SER A 73 4.58 -4.15 2.35
CA SER A 73 3.74 -3.31 3.20
C SER A 73 2.26 -3.68 3.08
N LEU A 74 1.80 -4.00 1.86
CA LEU A 74 0.44 -4.49 1.64
C LEU A 74 0.20 -5.80 2.41
N GLN A 75 1.14 -6.71 2.32
CA GLN A 75 1.04 -8.00 3.01
C GLN A 75 1.01 -7.81 4.53
N GLU A 76 1.85 -6.94 5.04
CA GLU A 76 1.89 -6.61 6.47
C GLU A 76 0.56 -6.00 6.91
N THR A 77 0.02 -5.07 6.12
CA THR A 77 -1.26 -4.41 6.45
C THR A 77 -2.39 -5.44 6.50
N LYS A 78 -2.42 -6.38 5.55
CA LYS A 78 -3.42 -7.46 5.58
C LYS A 78 -3.29 -8.30 6.85
N SER A 79 -2.07 -8.58 7.28
CA SER A 79 -1.82 -9.34 8.50
C SER A 79 -2.36 -8.58 9.74
N TRP A 80 -2.11 -7.28 9.81
CA TRP A 80 -2.66 -6.46 10.91
C TRP A 80 -4.18 -6.42 10.88
N LEU A 81 -4.78 -6.32 9.69
CA LEU A 81 -6.25 -6.33 9.55
C LEU A 81 -6.85 -7.65 10.02
N SER A 82 -6.20 -8.78 9.69
CA SER A 82 -6.64 -10.08 10.17
C SER A 82 -6.58 -10.17 11.70
N LYS A 83 -5.54 -9.59 12.29
CA LYS A 83 -5.40 -9.54 13.74
C LYS A 83 -6.48 -8.68 14.38
N CYS A 84 -6.78 -7.53 13.78
CA CYS A 84 -7.85 -6.65 14.25
C CYS A 84 -9.20 -7.35 14.20
N LYS A 85 -9.44 -8.15 13.15
CA LYS A 85 -10.67 -8.94 13.03
C LYS A 85 -10.77 -9.97 14.15
N ARG A 86 -9.70 -10.75 14.38
CA ARG A 86 -9.70 -11.77 15.42
C ARG A 86 -9.88 -11.18 16.81
N ARG A 87 -9.29 -10.04 17.05
CA ARG A 87 -9.37 -9.35 18.35
C ARG A 87 -10.61 -8.49 18.51
N LYS A 88 -11.46 -8.48 17.49
CA LYS A 88 -12.73 -7.73 17.48
C LYS A 88 -12.51 -6.23 17.65
N ILE A 89 -11.38 -5.72 17.16
CA ILE A 89 -11.09 -4.29 17.13
C ILE A 89 -11.77 -3.65 15.93
N ILE A 90 -11.81 -4.37 14.82
CA ILE A 90 -12.56 -3.97 13.61
C ILE A 90 -13.62 -5.04 13.37
N GLU A 91 -14.83 -4.60 13.07
CA GLU A 91 -15.93 -5.49 12.78
C GLU A 91 -15.59 -6.37 11.56
N ARG A 92 -16.01 -7.63 11.59
CA ARG A 92 -15.60 -8.65 10.61
C ARG A 92 -15.81 -8.22 9.16
N ASP A 93 -17.03 -7.76 8.84
CA ASP A 93 -17.34 -7.40 7.45
C ASP A 93 -16.49 -6.23 6.98
N ARG A 94 -16.25 -5.27 7.88
CA ARG A 94 -15.42 -4.11 7.57
C ARG A 94 -13.96 -4.54 7.37
N ALA A 95 -13.46 -5.43 8.22
CA ALA A 95 -12.10 -5.95 8.07
C ALA A 95 -11.95 -6.70 6.75
N ASP A 96 -12.94 -7.51 6.38
CA ASP A 96 -12.91 -8.26 5.12
C ASP A 96 -12.93 -7.32 3.92
N GLU A 97 -13.73 -6.23 3.97
CA GLU A 97 -13.72 -5.21 2.92
C GLU A 97 -12.33 -4.60 2.74
N LEU A 98 -11.68 -4.27 3.85
CA LEU A 98 -10.35 -3.65 3.81
C LEU A 98 -9.29 -4.63 3.30
N ILE A 99 -9.37 -5.88 3.68
CA ILE A 99 -8.46 -6.92 3.17
C ILE A 99 -8.65 -7.07 1.65
N ASN A 100 -9.90 -7.08 1.19
CA ASN A 100 -10.20 -7.16 -0.24
C ASN A 100 -9.66 -5.94 -1.00
N GLU A 101 -9.76 -4.76 -0.40
CA GLU A 101 -9.20 -3.55 -1.00
C GLU A 101 -7.68 -3.65 -1.13
N ALA A 102 -7.01 -4.15 -0.08
CA ALA A 102 -5.57 -4.36 -0.13
C ALA A 102 -5.19 -5.33 -1.26
N GLU A 103 -5.99 -6.39 -1.46
CA GLU A 103 -5.74 -7.35 -2.53
C GLU A 103 -5.92 -6.74 -3.91
N LYS A 104 -6.90 -5.84 -4.08
CA LYS A 104 -7.09 -5.11 -5.34
C LYS A 104 -5.90 -4.23 -5.63
N ILE A 105 -5.41 -3.53 -4.62
CA ILE A 105 -4.21 -2.68 -4.76
C ILE A 105 -3.01 -3.54 -5.15
N LEU A 106 -2.87 -4.70 -4.53
CA LEU A 106 -1.78 -5.63 -4.85
C LEU A 106 -1.82 -6.06 -6.32
N ALA A 107 -3.01 -6.40 -6.83
CA ALA A 107 -3.18 -6.80 -8.23
C ALA A 107 -2.78 -5.65 -9.17
N LYS A 108 -3.20 -4.42 -8.83
CA LYS A 108 -2.85 -3.25 -9.65
C LYS A 108 -1.36 -2.94 -9.58
N LEU A 109 -0.76 -3.09 -8.42
CA LEU A 109 0.68 -2.88 -8.26
C LEU A 109 1.47 -3.90 -9.09
N ASN A 110 1.08 -5.17 -9.05
CA ASN A 110 1.72 -6.20 -9.84
C ASN A 110 1.59 -5.91 -11.34
N GLY A 111 0.42 -5.43 -11.77
CA GLY A 111 0.19 -5.04 -13.16
C GLY A 111 1.09 -3.86 -13.56
N TYR A 112 1.23 -2.89 -12.68
CA TYR A 112 2.09 -1.74 -12.94
C TYR A 112 3.56 -2.15 -13.03
N ILE A 113 4.01 -3.04 -12.14
CA ILE A 113 5.38 -3.56 -12.17
C ILE A 113 5.67 -4.22 -13.52
N LYS A 114 4.72 -5.05 -14.00
CA LYS A 114 4.86 -5.70 -15.31
C LYS A 114 4.91 -4.68 -16.45
N PHE A 115 4.07 -3.66 -16.36
CA PHE A 115 4.00 -2.61 -17.38
C PHE A 115 5.34 -1.88 -17.50
N ILE A 116 5.93 -1.45 -16.38
CA ILE A 116 7.20 -0.72 -16.44
C ILE A 116 8.37 -1.64 -16.81
N ALA A 117 8.30 -2.92 -16.45
CA ALA A 117 9.33 -3.88 -16.81
C ALA A 117 9.42 -4.04 -18.33
N ALA A 118 8.29 -3.92 -19.03
CA ALA A 118 8.24 -4.02 -20.48
C ALA A 118 8.59 -2.70 -21.18
N SER A 119 8.77 -1.61 -20.42
CA SER A 119 9.06 -0.30 -20.99
C SER A 119 10.49 -0.26 -21.53
N PRO A 120 10.70 0.07 -22.83
CA PRO A 120 12.05 0.16 -23.39
C PRO A 120 12.94 1.17 -22.65
N LYS A 121 12.35 2.25 -22.16
CA LYS A 121 13.09 3.27 -21.44
C LYS A 121 13.77 2.70 -20.18
N HIS A 122 13.03 1.90 -19.42
CA HIS A 122 13.56 1.31 -18.19
C HIS A 122 14.52 0.16 -18.47
N ASN A 123 14.18 -0.70 -19.45
CA ASN A 123 14.98 -1.85 -19.79
C ASN A 123 16.37 -1.48 -20.29
N LYS A 124 16.49 -0.37 -20.99
CA LYS A 124 17.78 0.09 -21.50
C LYS A 124 18.77 0.45 -20.39
N LYS A 125 18.28 0.81 -19.21
CA LYS A 125 19.10 1.32 -18.10
C LYS A 125 19.50 0.22 -17.13
N ASP A 126 18.86 -0.90 -17.22
CA ASP A 126 19.15 -2.01 -16.33
C ASP A 126 20.23 -2.91 -16.92
#